data_7767ac7eae450f2c96e2dc447083c107
#
_entry.id   7767ac7eae450f2c96e2dc447083c107
#
_cell.length_a   1.000
_cell.length_b   1.000
_cell.length_c   1.000
_cell.angle_alpha   90.00
_cell.angle_beta   90.00
_cell.angle_gamma   90.00
#
_symmetry.space_group_name_H-M   'P 1'
#
loop_
_entity.id
_entity.type
_entity.pdbx_description
1 polymer ?
#
loop_
_entity_poly.entity_id
_entity_poly.type
_entity_poly.pdbx_seq_one_letter_code
_entity_poly.pdbx_strand_id
1 'polypeptide(L)'
;MENLNIESQVTGLTDLEVRILDFEKTWWRYAGAKEAAIKELFDLKPPAYYQALNNLIDRPEALLAAPMLVKRLRRIREARRA
;
A
#
# COMPACT_ATOMS: atom_id res chain seq x y z
N MET A 1 -3.81 -21.31 -9.02
CA MET A 1 -3.01 -20.98 -8.02
C MET A 1 -1.83 -20.19 -8.47
N GLU A 2 -1.30 -20.54 -9.52
CA GLU A 2 -0.14 -19.84 -10.01
C GLU A 2 -0.44 -18.45 -10.46
N ASN A 3 -1.69 -18.14 -10.71
CA ASN A 3 -2.05 -16.84 -11.27
C ASN A 3 -1.66 -15.68 -10.37
N LEU A 4 -1.71 -15.87 -9.06
CA LEU A 4 -1.35 -14.81 -8.13
C LEU A 4 0.12 -14.45 -8.26
N ASN A 5 0.97 -15.47 -8.38
CA ASN A 5 2.40 -15.23 -8.51
C ASN A 5 2.75 -14.62 -9.84
N ILE A 6 2.02 -14.98 -10.88
CA ILE A 6 2.27 -14.41 -12.20
C ILE A 6 2.04 -12.90 -12.18
N GLU A 7 0.98 -12.45 -11.54
CA GLU A 7 0.71 -11.03 -11.47
C GLU A 7 1.83 -10.29 -10.75
N SER A 8 2.27 -10.81 -9.60
CA SER A 8 3.36 -10.19 -8.86
C SER A 8 4.64 -10.16 -9.67
N GLN A 9 4.94 -11.24 -10.39
CA GLN A 9 6.13 -11.31 -11.19
C GLN A 9 6.13 -10.29 -12.32
N VAL A 10 4.98 -10.11 -12.96
CA VAL A 10 4.86 -9.16 -14.05
C VAL A 10 5.07 -7.73 -13.60
N THR A 11 4.52 -7.40 -12.43
CA THR A 11 4.62 -6.03 -11.91
C THR A 11 5.91 -5.78 -11.14
N GLY A 12 6.62 -6.83 -10.74
CA GLY A 12 7.78 -6.68 -9.87
C GLY A 12 7.42 -6.43 -8.42
N LEU A 13 6.15 -6.59 -8.05
CA LEU A 13 5.68 -6.39 -6.69
C LEU A 13 5.36 -7.74 -6.05
N THR A 14 5.54 -7.82 -4.73
CA THR A 14 5.13 -9.00 -3.99
C THR A 14 3.61 -9.01 -3.83
N ASP A 15 3.07 -10.18 -3.46
CA ASP A 15 1.65 -10.28 -3.18
C ASP A 15 1.22 -9.32 -2.08
N LEU A 16 2.04 -9.19 -1.03
CA LEU A 16 1.74 -8.25 0.04
C LEU A 16 1.70 -6.82 -0.48
N GLU A 17 2.64 -6.45 -1.32
CA GLU A 17 2.69 -5.10 -1.87
C GLU A 17 1.47 -4.79 -2.73
N VAL A 18 1.05 -5.76 -3.54
CA VAL A 18 -0.16 -5.58 -4.35
C VAL A 18 -1.38 -5.40 -3.45
N ARG A 19 -1.47 -6.19 -2.39
CA ARG A 19 -2.59 -6.09 -1.45
C ARG A 19 -2.60 -4.75 -0.71
N ILE A 20 -1.43 -4.22 -0.38
CA ILE A 20 -1.34 -2.93 0.28
C ILE A 20 -1.84 -1.82 -0.66
N LEU A 21 -1.39 -1.83 -1.91
CA LEU A 21 -1.87 -0.84 -2.87
C LEU A 21 -3.38 -0.92 -3.05
N ASP A 22 -3.90 -2.13 -3.13
CA ASP A 22 -5.34 -2.33 -3.29
C ASP A 22 -6.11 -1.79 -2.08
N PHE A 23 -5.59 -2.06 -0.90
CA PHE A 23 -6.20 -1.59 0.34
C PHE A 23 -6.22 -0.06 0.41
N GLU A 24 -5.16 0.60 -0.06
CA GLU A 24 -5.07 2.06 0.00
C GLU A 24 -6.04 2.74 -0.96
N LYS A 25 -6.66 2.02 -1.87
CA LYS A 25 -7.69 2.58 -2.74
C LYS A 25 -8.99 2.85 -2.00
N THR A 26 -9.18 2.20 -0.84
CA THR A 26 -10.38 2.37 -0.03
C THR A 26 -10.28 3.65 0.79
N TRP A 27 -11.36 4.43 0.80
CA TRP A 27 -11.42 5.63 1.62
C TRP A 27 -11.92 5.25 3.01
N TRP A 28 -11.27 5.80 4.03
CA TRP A 28 -11.65 5.55 5.42
C TRP A 28 -12.03 6.85 6.10
N ARG A 29 -13.21 6.83 6.71
CA ARG A 29 -13.69 8.01 7.43
C ARG A 29 -12.96 8.18 8.76
N TYR A 30 -12.65 7.07 9.43
CA TYR A 30 -12.02 7.11 10.75
C TYR A 30 -10.73 6.33 10.72
N ALA A 31 -9.68 6.92 11.30
CA ALA A 31 -8.36 6.29 11.36
C ALA A 31 -8.41 4.97 12.14
N GLY A 32 -9.21 4.94 13.22
CA GLY A 32 -9.31 3.71 14.01
C GLY A 32 -9.90 2.56 13.23
N ALA A 33 -10.87 2.83 12.35
CA ALA A 33 -11.44 1.79 11.51
C ALA A 33 -10.42 1.25 10.52
N LYS A 34 -9.61 2.15 9.95
CA LYS A 34 -8.56 1.73 9.03
C LYS A 34 -7.52 0.88 9.75
N GLU A 35 -7.12 1.28 10.95
CA GLU A 35 -6.12 0.53 11.71
C GLU A 35 -6.61 -0.85 12.10
N ALA A 36 -7.88 -0.97 12.47
CA ALA A 36 -8.46 -2.26 12.77
C ALA A 36 -8.48 -3.17 11.55
N ALA A 37 -8.79 -2.61 10.39
CA ALA A 37 -8.79 -3.38 9.15
C ALA A 37 -7.37 -3.81 8.78
N ILE A 38 -6.37 -2.95 9.02
CA ILE A 38 -4.97 -3.31 8.76
C ILE A 38 -4.58 -4.53 9.59
N LYS A 39 -4.91 -4.50 10.87
CA LYS A 39 -4.59 -5.63 11.74
C LYS A 39 -5.27 -6.91 11.27
N GLU A 40 -6.53 -6.78 10.90
CA GLU A 40 -7.31 -7.96 10.51
C GLU A 40 -6.84 -8.52 9.17
N LEU A 41 -6.57 -7.67 8.19
CA LEU A 41 -6.26 -8.11 6.83
C LEU A 41 -4.81 -8.48 6.66
N PHE A 42 -3.90 -7.81 7.35
CA PHE A 42 -2.46 -7.98 7.14
C PHE A 42 -1.75 -8.58 8.34
N ASP A 43 -2.42 -8.65 9.48
CA ASP A 43 -1.81 -9.11 10.74
C ASP A 43 -0.57 -8.29 11.06
N LEU A 44 -0.65 -6.99 10.81
CA LEU A 44 0.43 -6.04 11.10
C LEU A 44 -0.09 -4.97 12.05
N LYS A 45 0.78 -4.50 12.92
CA LYS A 45 0.47 -3.32 13.71
C LYS A 45 0.61 -2.09 12.82
N PRO A 46 -0.11 -1.01 13.11
CA PRO A 46 -0.08 0.19 12.27
C PRO A 46 1.32 0.70 11.93
N PRO A 47 2.26 0.81 12.89
CA PRO A 47 3.60 1.30 12.53
C PRO A 47 4.29 0.43 11.49
N ALA A 48 4.17 -0.90 11.63
CA ALA A 48 4.80 -1.81 10.67
C ALA A 48 4.14 -1.68 9.29
N TYR A 49 2.82 -1.56 9.27
CA TYR A 49 2.10 -1.39 8.01
C TYR A 49 2.53 -0.10 7.31
N TYR A 50 2.57 1.02 8.03
CA TYR A 50 2.89 2.29 7.41
C TYR A 50 4.35 2.37 6.99
N GLN A 51 5.25 1.66 7.68
CA GLN A 51 6.62 1.57 7.21
C GLN A 51 6.68 0.80 5.88
N ALA A 52 5.96 -0.30 5.78
CA ALA A 52 5.90 -1.07 4.54
C ALA A 52 5.30 -0.22 3.41
N LEU A 53 4.25 0.54 3.72
CA LEU A 53 3.62 1.41 2.74
C LEU A 53 4.59 2.50 2.26
N ASN A 54 5.31 3.13 3.18
CA ASN A 54 6.27 4.17 2.81
C ASN A 54 7.36 3.64 1.91
N ASN A 55 7.87 2.45 2.21
CA ASN A 55 8.87 1.82 1.35
C ASN A 55 8.29 1.51 -0.01
N LEU A 56 7.05 1.05 -0.03
CA LEU A 56 6.40 0.63 -1.27
C LEU A 56 6.17 1.80 -2.22
N ILE A 57 5.68 2.92 -1.71
CA ILE A 57 5.35 4.05 -2.60
C ILE A 57 6.58 4.73 -3.17
N ASP A 58 7.78 4.40 -2.68
CA ASP A 58 9.01 4.91 -3.26
C ASP A 58 9.54 4.02 -4.38
N ARG A 59 8.95 2.85 -4.58
CA ARG A 59 9.40 1.92 -5.61
C ARG A 59 8.82 2.31 -6.97
N PRO A 60 9.67 2.30 -8.03
CA PRO A 60 9.16 2.58 -9.39
C PRO A 60 8.04 1.63 -9.81
N GLU A 61 8.12 0.37 -9.38
CA GLU A 61 7.10 -0.62 -9.72
C GLU A 61 5.73 -0.23 -9.19
N ALA A 62 5.69 0.36 -7.99
CA ALA A 62 4.42 0.81 -7.42
C ALA A 62 3.86 1.98 -8.22
N LEU A 63 4.73 2.91 -8.63
CA LEU A 63 4.31 4.04 -9.42
C LEU A 63 3.73 3.60 -10.77
N LEU A 64 4.33 2.57 -11.37
CA LEU A 64 3.81 2.05 -12.63
C LEU A 64 2.48 1.32 -12.44
N ALA A 65 2.33 0.61 -11.33
CA ALA A 65 1.13 -0.18 -11.07
C ALA A 65 -0.07 0.68 -10.72
N ALA A 66 0.15 1.76 -9.96
CA ALA A 66 -0.95 2.60 -9.47
C ALA A 66 -0.49 4.06 -9.43
N PRO A 67 -0.31 4.70 -10.60
CA PRO A 67 0.33 6.01 -10.65
C PRO A 67 -0.43 7.09 -9.90
N MET A 68 -1.74 7.17 -10.05
CA MET A 68 -2.51 8.22 -9.38
C MET A 68 -2.50 8.04 -7.87
N LEU A 69 -2.67 6.80 -7.43
CA LEU A 69 -2.67 6.50 -6.00
C LEU A 69 -1.31 6.81 -5.38
N VAL A 70 -0.22 6.33 -6.01
CA VAL A 70 1.11 6.50 -5.46
C VAL A 70 1.49 7.98 -5.41
N LYS A 71 1.17 8.73 -6.46
CA LYS A 71 1.45 10.16 -6.46
C LYS A 71 0.70 10.88 -5.35
N ARG A 72 -0.55 10.50 -5.12
CA ARG A 72 -1.34 11.08 -4.04
C ARG A 72 -0.73 10.75 -2.68
N LEU A 73 -0.33 9.50 -2.47
CA LEU A 73 0.25 9.09 -1.21
C LEU A 73 1.59 9.78 -0.94
N ARG A 74 2.40 9.93 -1.97
CA ARG A 74 3.66 10.66 -1.85
C ARG A 74 3.41 12.13 -1.47
N ARG A 75 2.39 12.73 -2.08
CA ARG A 75 2.05 14.12 -1.81
C ARG A 75 1.58 14.31 -0.38
N ILE A 76 0.76 13.37 0.12
CA ILE A 76 0.29 13.42 1.49
C ILE A 76 1.45 13.29 2.46
N ARG A 77 2.37 12.37 2.17
CA ARG A 77 3.55 12.19 3.01
C ARG A 77 4.41 13.46 3.06
N GLU A 78 4.61 14.09 1.92
CA GLU A 78 5.40 15.32 1.88
C GLU A 78 4.74 16.45 2.67
N ALA A 79 3.42 16.54 2.61
CA ALA A 79 2.70 17.54 3.37
C ALA A 79 2.90 17.36 4.87
N ARG A 80 2.97 16.10 5.32
CA ARG A 80 3.17 15.83 6.75
C ARG A 80 4.57 16.19 7.21
N ARG A 81 5.55 16.14 6.30
CA ARG A 81 6.92 16.50 6.65
C ARG A 81 7.13 18.01 6.71
N ALA A 82 6.32 18.73 5.98
CA ALA A 82 6.40 20.18 6.01
C ALA A 82 5.75 20.73 7.28
#